data_735dada88ddecce5a7013d17c44fb2f6
#
_entry.id   735dada88ddecce5a7013d17c44fb2f6
#
_cell.length_a   1.000
_cell.length_b   1.000
_cell.length_c   1.000
_cell.angle_alpha   90.00
_cell.angle_beta   90.00
_cell.angle_gamma   90.00
#
_symmetry.space_group_name_H-M   'P 1'
#
loop_
_entity.id
_entity.type
_entity.pdbx_description
1 polymer ?
#
loop_
_entity_poly.entity_id
_entity_poly.type
_entity_poly.pdbx_seq_one_letter_code
_entity_poly.pdbx_strand_id
1 'polypeptide(L)'
;MTTPQPILVTGGAGFIGSHTCKQLAAHGHLPIVFDNLSRGHGRAVRWGPLVVGDIRDSAALDSAILNHRPRAIIHFAALAYVGESVTDPAAYYSNNVAGTLAVLDAARRAGIDQLVFSSSCATYGVPDTLPVTETAPQIPVSPYGRTKLICEQIIRDYSRAYGVRYGILRYFNACGADPDGELGEWHAPETHLVPRILMAANSVLPCVEIFGNDYATPDGTCVRDYVHVTDLAQAHLLAVDHLGRGGESFAVNIGSGQGISVLALVNAVSRRTGRLVPIVARPRREGDPPILYADPTLARRTLGFSARFSDIDTILATAAATLASPGRPAGRREHPTTRHFIPPRKSRDRAVFEHNVAGE
;
A
#
# COMPACT_ATOMS: atom_id res chain seq x y z
N MET A 1 1.70 -21.04 -28.32
CA MET A 1 1.23 -20.18 -27.22
C MET A 1 1.75 -20.80 -25.93
N THR A 2 2.54 -20.09 -25.15
CA THR A 2 2.99 -20.58 -23.84
C THR A 2 1.78 -20.66 -22.90
N THR A 3 1.66 -21.73 -22.15
CA THR A 3 0.58 -21.89 -21.16
C THR A 3 0.66 -20.75 -20.14
N PRO A 4 -0.45 -20.04 -19.84
CA PRO A 4 -0.46 -18.97 -18.86
C PRO A 4 0.11 -19.45 -17.54
N GLN A 5 1.06 -18.72 -16.97
CA GLN A 5 1.67 -19.09 -15.69
C GLN A 5 0.85 -18.48 -14.54
N PRO A 6 0.29 -19.30 -13.64
CA PRO A 6 -0.46 -18.78 -12.51
C PRO A 6 0.49 -18.12 -11.49
N ILE A 7 0.09 -16.93 -11.03
CA ILE A 7 0.80 -16.11 -10.04
C ILE A 7 -0.19 -15.75 -8.94
N LEU A 8 0.09 -16.10 -7.70
CA LEU A 8 -0.73 -15.71 -6.57
C LEU A 8 -0.44 -14.24 -6.22
N VAL A 9 -1.47 -13.40 -6.23
CA VAL A 9 -1.38 -11.97 -5.93
C VAL A 9 -2.18 -11.71 -4.65
N THR A 10 -1.51 -11.70 -3.50
CA THR A 10 -2.18 -11.34 -2.25
C THR A 10 -2.37 -9.83 -2.19
N GLY A 11 -3.55 -9.37 -1.77
CA GLY A 11 -3.92 -7.95 -1.87
C GLY A 11 -4.21 -7.49 -3.30
N GLY A 12 -4.51 -8.42 -4.20
CA GLY A 12 -4.75 -8.16 -5.63
C GLY A 12 -6.02 -7.40 -5.93
N ALA A 13 -6.95 -7.24 -4.97
CA ALA A 13 -8.14 -6.40 -5.09
C ALA A 13 -7.89 -4.93 -4.66
N GLY A 14 -6.70 -4.61 -4.14
CA GLY A 14 -6.26 -3.27 -3.76
C GLY A 14 -5.79 -2.43 -4.95
N PHE A 15 -5.43 -1.17 -4.69
CA PHE A 15 -5.02 -0.20 -5.72
C PHE A 15 -3.86 -0.71 -6.59
N ILE A 16 -2.68 -0.96 -6.00
CA ILE A 16 -1.50 -1.38 -6.77
C ILE A 16 -1.66 -2.82 -7.28
N GLY A 17 -2.23 -3.71 -6.44
CA GLY A 17 -2.43 -5.12 -6.77
C GLY A 17 -3.30 -5.34 -8.00
N SER A 18 -4.42 -4.61 -8.14
CA SER A 18 -5.32 -4.74 -9.28
C SER A 18 -4.70 -4.26 -10.60
N HIS A 19 -3.95 -3.14 -10.57
CA HIS A 19 -3.19 -2.66 -11.72
C HIS A 19 -2.08 -3.66 -12.12
N THR A 20 -1.44 -4.30 -11.13
CA THR A 20 -0.47 -5.36 -11.38
C THR A 20 -1.15 -6.59 -12.01
N CYS A 21 -2.33 -6.99 -11.55
CA CYS A 21 -3.09 -8.08 -12.17
C CYS A 21 -3.42 -7.79 -13.65
N LYS A 22 -3.78 -6.55 -13.99
CA LYS A 22 -3.97 -6.12 -15.39
C LYS A 22 -2.71 -6.31 -16.22
N GLN A 23 -1.56 -5.84 -15.71
CA GLN A 23 -0.27 -5.97 -16.41
C GLN A 23 0.16 -7.43 -16.57
N LEU A 24 0.02 -8.25 -15.54
CA LEU A 24 0.31 -9.68 -15.59
C LEU A 24 -0.49 -10.38 -16.69
N ALA A 25 -1.80 -10.14 -16.74
CA ALA A 25 -2.68 -10.74 -17.73
C ALA A 25 -2.33 -10.29 -19.17
N ALA A 26 -2.02 -9.01 -19.36
CA ALA A 26 -1.59 -8.47 -20.64
C ALA A 26 -0.29 -9.11 -21.16
N HIS A 27 0.54 -9.66 -20.27
CA HIS A 27 1.80 -10.34 -20.59
C HIS A 27 1.71 -11.88 -20.52
N GLY A 28 0.49 -12.44 -20.51
CA GLY A 28 0.25 -13.87 -20.61
C GLY A 28 0.39 -14.64 -19.31
N HIS A 29 0.45 -13.98 -18.14
CA HIS A 29 0.31 -14.61 -16.85
C HIS A 29 -1.16 -14.73 -16.42
N LEU A 30 -1.45 -15.66 -15.51
CA LEU A 30 -2.76 -15.78 -14.88
C LEU A 30 -2.67 -15.27 -13.43
N PRO A 31 -3.10 -14.05 -13.12
CA PRO A 31 -3.13 -13.58 -11.74
C PRO A 31 -4.26 -14.29 -10.96
N ILE A 32 -3.91 -14.91 -9.84
CA ILE A 32 -4.86 -15.48 -8.88
C ILE A 32 -4.93 -14.50 -7.71
N VAL A 33 -6.01 -13.77 -7.60
CA VAL A 33 -6.18 -12.76 -6.53
C VAL A 33 -6.57 -13.45 -5.24
N PHE A 34 -5.79 -13.23 -4.17
CA PHE A 34 -6.11 -13.62 -2.80
C PHE A 34 -6.26 -12.36 -1.95
N ASP A 35 -7.47 -12.07 -1.49
CA ASP A 35 -7.79 -10.82 -0.80
C ASP A 35 -8.96 -11.01 0.17
N ASN A 36 -8.90 -10.41 1.35
CA ASN A 36 -10.00 -10.46 2.32
C ASN A 36 -11.04 -9.34 2.11
N LEU A 37 -10.82 -8.48 1.11
CA LEU A 37 -11.67 -7.35 0.73
C LEU A 37 -11.88 -6.31 1.85
N SER A 38 -11.02 -6.31 2.88
CA SER A 38 -11.12 -5.33 3.97
C SER A 38 -10.80 -3.90 3.51
N ARG A 39 -9.92 -3.75 2.52
CA ARG A 39 -9.52 -2.48 1.89
C ARG A 39 -9.58 -2.58 0.36
N GLY A 40 -9.57 -3.78 -0.19
CA GLY A 40 -9.70 -4.07 -1.62
C GLY A 40 -11.15 -4.09 -2.09
N HIS A 41 -11.33 -4.04 -3.40
CA HIS A 41 -12.66 -4.01 -4.02
C HIS A 41 -12.82 -5.17 -5.01
N GLY A 42 -13.82 -6.03 -4.81
CA GLY A 42 -14.11 -7.15 -5.73
C GLY A 42 -14.29 -6.71 -7.19
N ARG A 43 -14.81 -5.50 -7.43
CA ARG A 43 -14.95 -4.91 -8.79
C ARG A 43 -13.60 -4.64 -9.49
N ALA A 44 -12.50 -4.55 -8.74
CA ALA A 44 -11.16 -4.36 -9.29
C ALA A 44 -10.55 -5.69 -9.78
N VAL A 45 -11.15 -6.84 -9.44
CA VAL A 45 -10.68 -8.16 -9.85
C VAL A 45 -11.33 -8.53 -11.19
N ARG A 46 -10.60 -8.36 -12.29
CA ARG A 46 -11.13 -8.51 -13.64
C ARG A 46 -10.33 -9.47 -14.52
N TRP A 47 -9.08 -9.73 -14.19
CA TRP A 47 -8.14 -10.45 -15.05
C TRP A 47 -7.77 -11.85 -14.55
N GLY A 48 -8.44 -12.34 -13.53
CA GLY A 48 -8.22 -13.66 -12.97
C GLY A 48 -9.21 -13.99 -11.87
N PRO A 49 -9.20 -15.21 -11.32
CA PRO A 49 -10.09 -15.60 -10.24
C PRO A 49 -9.80 -14.85 -8.95
N LEU A 50 -10.86 -14.59 -8.16
CA LEU A 50 -10.80 -14.08 -6.81
C LEU A 50 -10.98 -15.23 -5.81
N VAL A 51 -10.02 -15.40 -4.92
CA VAL A 51 -10.13 -16.23 -3.71
C VAL A 51 -10.26 -15.28 -2.53
N VAL A 52 -11.42 -15.26 -1.89
CA VAL A 52 -11.63 -14.44 -0.70
C VAL A 52 -11.02 -15.14 0.51
N GLY A 53 -10.04 -14.50 1.16
CA GLY A 53 -9.35 -15.08 2.31
C GLY A 53 -8.41 -14.09 2.99
N ASP A 54 -8.12 -14.33 4.26
CA ASP A 54 -7.15 -13.55 5.04
C ASP A 54 -5.77 -14.21 4.98
N ILE A 55 -4.73 -13.42 4.76
CA ILE A 55 -3.34 -13.94 4.71
C ILE A 55 -2.87 -14.58 6.01
N ARG A 56 -3.56 -14.33 7.12
CA ARG A 56 -3.28 -14.95 8.43
C ARG A 56 -3.94 -16.32 8.59
N ASP A 57 -4.85 -16.67 7.67
CA ASP A 57 -5.47 -17.99 7.60
C ASP A 57 -4.63 -18.94 6.74
N SER A 58 -3.79 -19.74 7.40
CA SER A 58 -2.91 -20.70 6.72
C SER A 58 -3.68 -21.74 5.92
N ALA A 59 -4.87 -22.18 6.38
CA ALA A 59 -5.66 -23.18 5.66
C ALA A 59 -6.24 -22.59 4.36
N ALA A 60 -6.70 -21.32 4.39
CA ALA A 60 -7.16 -20.64 3.19
C ALA A 60 -6.03 -20.42 2.18
N LEU A 61 -4.83 -20.03 2.64
CA LEU A 61 -3.64 -19.91 1.78
C LEU A 61 -3.25 -21.26 1.15
N ASP A 62 -3.15 -22.33 1.93
CA ASP A 62 -2.81 -23.66 1.45
C ASP A 62 -3.83 -24.16 0.42
N SER A 63 -5.13 -23.94 0.67
CA SER A 63 -6.20 -24.29 -0.27
C SER A 63 -6.08 -23.51 -1.59
N ALA A 64 -5.82 -22.20 -1.52
CA ALA A 64 -5.64 -21.38 -2.71
C ALA A 64 -4.44 -21.85 -3.55
N ILE A 65 -3.31 -22.13 -2.89
CA ILE A 65 -2.10 -22.62 -3.55
C ILE A 65 -2.31 -24.00 -4.17
N LEU A 66 -2.94 -24.94 -3.44
CA LEU A 66 -3.23 -26.29 -3.93
C LEU A 66 -4.12 -26.26 -5.17
N ASN A 67 -5.18 -25.45 -5.16
CA ASN A 67 -6.17 -25.38 -6.24
C ASN A 67 -5.61 -24.71 -7.49
N HIS A 68 -4.77 -23.68 -7.34
CA HIS A 68 -4.31 -22.87 -8.47
C HIS A 68 -2.85 -23.13 -8.87
N ARG A 69 -2.06 -23.79 -8.04
CA ARG A 69 -0.65 -24.16 -8.28
C ARG A 69 0.20 -23.00 -8.81
N PRO A 70 0.24 -21.85 -8.14
CA PRO A 70 0.99 -20.71 -8.61
C PRO A 70 2.50 -21.01 -8.60
N ARG A 71 3.22 -20.44 -9.58
CA ARG A 71 4.68 -20.56 -9.67
C ARG A 71 5.41 -19.49 -8.89
N ALA A 72 4.76 -18.37 -8.61
CA ALA A 72 5.31 -17.26 -7.88
C ALA A 72 4.21 -16.58 -7.05
N ILE A 73 4.63 -15.83 -6.05
CA ILE A 73 3.74 -15.02 -5.23
C ILE A 73 4.15 -13.55 -5.37
N ILE A 74 3.18 -12.65 -5.59
CA ILE A 74 3.34 -11.21 -5.38
C ILE A 74 2.55 -10.84 -4.13
N HIS A 75 3.25 -10.28 -3.16
CA HIS A 75 2.67 -10.01 -1.84
C HIS A 75 2.44 -8.52 -1.61
N PHE A 76 1.18 -8.06 -1.87
CA PHE A 76 0.73 -6.70 -1.58
C PHE A 76 -0.07 -6.61 -0.28
N ALA A 77 -0.75 -7.69 0.14
CA ALA A 77 -1.67 -7.66 1.26
C ALA A 77 -1.00 -7.10 2.54
N ALA A 78 -1.36 -5.86 2.88
CA ALA A 78 -0.83 -5.15 4.03
C ALA A 78 -1.77 -4.00 4.42
N LEU A 79 -1.77 -3.63 5.70
CA LEU A 79 -2.25 -2.33 6.14
C LEU A 79 -1.16 -1.30 5.84
N ALA A 80 -1.51 -0.15 5.22
CA ALA A 80 -0.54 0.78 4.62
C ALA A 80 -0.68 2.24 5.06
N TYR A 81 -1.62 2.56 5.95
CA TYR A 81 -1.81 3.93 6.41
C TYR A 81 -0.87 4.27 7.57
N VAL A 82 0.12 5.13 7.31
CA VAL A 82 1.13 5.50 8.30
C VAL A 82 0.50 6.05 9.57
N GLY A 83 -0.48 6.97 9.46
CA GLY A 83 -1.16 7.55 10.62
C GLY A 83 -1.94 6.51 11.45
N GLU A 84 -2.66 5.59 10.79
CA GLU A 84 -3.38 4.51 11.46
C GLU A 84 -2.40 3.58 12.22
N SER A 85 -1.22 3.32 11.65
CA SER A 85 -0.21 2.48 12.31
C SER A 85 0.28 3.02 13.65
N VAL A 86 0.23 4.34 13.84
CA VAL A 86 0.62 4.98 15.11
C VAL A 86 -0.45 4.78 16.16
N THR A 87 -1.73 4.82 15.77
CA THR A 87 -2.86 4.69 16.69
C THR A 87 -3.25 3.23 16.98
N ASP A 88 -3.02 2.33 16.02
CA ASP A 88 -3.27 0.88 16.20
C ASP A 88 -2.10 0.03 15.66
N PRO A 89 -0.92 0.06 16.31
CA PRO A 89 0.23 -0.73 15.89
C PRO A 89 -0.02 -2.24 15.95
N ALA A 90 -0.89 -2.72 16.85
CA ALA A 90 -1.17 -4.14 17.01
C ALA A 90 -1.78 -4.74 15.74
N ALA A 91 -2.73 -4.05 15.10
CA ALA A 91 -3.30 -4.47 13.82
C ALA A 91 -2.22 -4.56 12.73
N TYR A 92 -1.28 -3.62 12.70
CA TYR A 92 -0.20 -3.60 11.71
C TYR A 92 0.79 -4.74 11.89
N TYR A 93 1.23 -5.03 13.11
CA TYR A 93 2.11 -6.18 13.35
C TYR A 93 1.40 -7.51 13.08
N SER A 94 0.16 -7.66 13.52
CA SER A 94 -0.64 -8.86 13.28
C SER A 94 -0.87 -9.10 11.79
N ASN A 95 -1.30 -8.08 11.04
CA ASN A 95 -1.59 -8.24 9.62
C ASN A 95 -0.32 -8.33 8.78
N ASN A 96 0.61 -7.37 8.92
CA ASN A 96 1.73 -7.27 8.00
C ASN A 96 2.82 -8.30 8.32
N VAL A 97 3.20 -8.46 9.59
CA VAL A 97 4.31 -9.35 9.97
C VAL A 97 3.84 -10.80 10.04
N ALA A 98 2.81 -11.09 10.85
CA ALA A 98 2.32 -12.46 10.97
C ALA A 98 1.71 -12.96 9.64
N GLY A 99 1.01 -12.08 8.89
CA GLY A 99 0.51 -12.42 7.56
C GLY A 99 1.64 -12.75 6.56
N THR A 100 2.73 -11.97 6.54
CA THR A 100 3.91 -12.28 5.69
C THR A 100 4.54 -13.61 6.06
N LEU A 101 4.68 -13.92 7.36
CA LEU A 101 5.15 -15.24 7.81
C LEU A 101 4.26 -16.36 7.31
N ALA A 102 2.93 -16.23 7.42
CA ALA A 102 2.00 -17.24 6.95
C ALA A 102 2.09 -17.47 5.43
N VAL A 103 2.24 -16.39 4.64
CA VAL A 103 2.45 -16.47 3.18
C VAL A 103 3.76 -17.20 2.85
N LEU A 104 4.86 -16.86 3.53
CA LEU A 104 6.16 -17.52 3.33
C LEU A 104 6.13 -19.01 3.71
N ASP A 105 5.48 -19.35 4.81
CA ASP A 105 5.31 -20.74 5.24
C ASP A 105 4.45 -21.55 4.27
N ALA A 106 3.37 -20.97 3.74
CA ALA A 106 2.53 -21.60 2.72
C ALA A 106 3.33 -21.80 1.42
N ALA A 107 4.10 -20.80 0.98
CA ALA A 107 5.00 -20.91 -0.16
C ALA A 107 6.01 -22.05 0.01
N ARG A 108 6.66 -22.11 1.18
CA ARG A 108 7.64 -23.15 1.52
C ARG A 108 7.02 -24.55 1.50
N ARG A 109 5.84 -24.74 2.12
CA ARG A 109 5.14 -26.05 2.10
C ARG A 109 4.81 -26.50 0.68
N ALA A 110 4.48 -25.56 -0.19
CA ALA A 110 4.12 -25.83 -1.58
C ALA A 110 5.32 -25.89 -2.56
N GLY A 111 6.54 -25.63 -2.09
CA GLY A 111 7.73 -25.60 -2.95
C GLY A 111 7.78 -24.38 -3.89
N ILE A 112 7.09 -23.30 -3.57
CA ILE A 112 7.15 -22.03 -4.33
C ILE A 112 8.38 -21.27 -3.86
N ASP A 113 9.32 -21.04 -4.76
CA ASP A 113 10.62 -20.40 -4.49
C ASP A 113 10.74 -18.97 -4.97
N GLN A 114 9.65 -18.34 -5.48
CA GLN A 114 9.67 -17.00 -6.04
C GLN A 114 8.68 -16.10 -5.33
N LEU A 115 9.18 -15.01 -4.72
CA LEU A 115 8.39 -14.02 -4.01
C LEU A 115 8.75 -12.60 -4.47
N VAL A 116 7.79 -11.83 -4.92
CA VAL A 116 7.92 -10.38 -5.08
C VAL A 116 7.19 -9.70 -3.93
N PHE A 117 7.89 -8.87 -3.18
CA PHE A 117 7.37 -8.21 -1.98
C PHE A 117 7.21 -6.70 -2.19
N SER A 118 6.00 -6.23 -1.92
CA SER A 118 5.62 -4.83 -1.85
C SER A 118 6.18 -4.20 -0.57
N SER A 119 7.38 -3.63 -0.65
CA SER A 119 7.98 -2.85 0.44
C SER A 119 7.71 -1.35 0.26
N SER A 120 8.38 -0.49 1.02
CA SER A 120 8.11 0.94 1.06
C SER A 120 9.36 1.74 1.39
N CYS A 121 9.45 2.97 0.87
CA CYS A 121 10.43 3.97 1.29
C CYS A 121 10.30 4.34 2.79
N ALA A 122 9.17 4.05 3.42
CA ALA A 122 8.97 4.26 4.86
C ALA A 122 9.95 3.46 5.74
N THR A 123 10.62 2.45 5.18
CA THR A 123 11.70 1.72 5.86
C THR A 123 12.92 2.57 6.12
N TYR A 124 13.17 3.61 5.33
CA TYR A 124 14.34 4.50 5.49
C TYR A 124 14.18 5.53 6.61
N GLY A 125 12.92 5.93 6.92
CA GLY A 125 12.66 7.01 7.86
C GLY A 125 13.09 8.37 7.31
N VAL A 126 13.97 9.07 8.02
CA VAL A 126 14.54 10.36 7.61
C VAL A 126 15.97 10.13 7.10
N PRO A 127 16.20 10.07 5.79
CA PRO A 127 17.53 9.80 5.24
C PRO A 127 18.46 11.02 5.34
N ASP A 128 19.74 10.78 5.59
CA ASP A 128 20.76 11.82 5.66
C ASP A 128 21.21 12.30 4.27
N THR A 129 21.04 11.46 3.24
CA THR A 129 21.49 11.74 1.87
C THR A 129 20.37 11.52 0.86
N LEU A 130 20.34 12.37 -0.17
CA LEU A 130 19.38 12.33 -1.26
C LEU A 130 20.09 12.42 -2.61
N PRO A 131 19.58 11.77 -3.66
CA PRO A 131 18.44 10.82 -3.65
C PRO A 131 18.74 9.57 -2.79
N VAL A 132 17.66 8.93 -2.27
CA VAL A 132 17.81 7.75 -1.43
C VAL A 132 18.23 6.56 -2.26
N THR A 133 19.37 5.97 -1.93
CA THR A 133 19.85 4.71 -2.52
C THR A 133 19.45 3.52 -1.65
N GLU A 134 19.55 2.30 -2.20
CA GLU A 134 19.25 1.06 -1.46
C GLU A 134 20.22 0.75 -0.32
N THR A 135 21.38 1.39 -0.33
CA THR A 135 22.42 1.28 0.72
C THR A 135 22.18 2.24 1.89
N ALA A 136 21.21 3.17 1.77
CA ALA A 136 20.85 4.07 2.86
C ALA A 136 20.38 3.27 4.08
N PRO A 137 20.72 3.71 5.31
CA PRO A 137 20.25 3.09 6.54
C PRO A 137 18.72 3.01 6.58
N GLN A 138 18.20 1.86 7.02
CA GLN A 138 16.76 1.66 7.22
C GLN A 138 16.42 1.88 8.69
N ILE A 139 15.96 3.10 9.02
CA ILE A 139 15.62 3.54 10.39
C ILE A 139 14.18 4.07 10.40
N PRO A 140 13.18 3.17 10.31
CA PRO A 140 11.79 3.57 10.17
C PRO A 140 11.26 4.31 11.40
N VAL A 141 10.56 5.41 11.20
CA VAL A 141 9.98 6.26 12.26
C VAL A 141 8.55 5.87 12.63
N SER A 142 7.86 5.08 11.80
CA SER A 142 6.48 4.64 12.05
C SER A 142 6.37 3.13 12.24
N PRO A 143 5.33 2.63 12.94
CA PRO A 143 5.05 1.20 13.03
C PRO A 143 4.85 0.55 11.66
N TYR A 144 4.20 1.22 10.71
CA TYR A 144 4.09 0.73 9.32
C TYR A 144 5.47 0.48 8.70
N GLY A 145 6.37 1.48 8.74
CA GLY A 145 7.73 1.33 8.21
C GLY A 145 8.50 0.20 8.91
N ARG A 146 8.34 0.06 10.24
CA ARG A 146 8.96 -1.04 11.01
C ARG A 146 8.43 -2.40 10.55
N THR A 147 7.09 -2.55 10.35
CA THR A 147 6.54 -3.83 9.86
C THR A 147 7.09 -4.19 8.49
N LYS A 148 7.25 -3.21 7.58
CA LYS A 148 7.84 -3.46 6.25
C LYS A 148 9.30 -3.90 6.35
N LEU A 149 10.10 -3.24 7.20
CA LEU A 149 11.50 -3.62 7.43
C LEU A 149 11.62 -5.03 8.03
N ILE A 150 10.80 -5.36 9.03
CA ILE A 150 10.77 -6.71 9.63
C ILE A 150 10.43 -7.76 8.57
N CYS A 151 9.43 -7.49 7.71
CA CYS A 151 9.09 -8.40 6.60
C CYS A 151 10.28 -8.60 5.64
N GLU A 152 11.02 -7.54 5.28
CA GLU A 152 12.23 -7.67 4.46
C GLU A 152 13.28 -8.56 5.12
N GLN A 153 13.47 -8.43 6.44
CA GLN A 153 14.42 -9.26 7.20
C GLN A 153 13.99 -10.73 7.21
N ILE A 154 12.73 -11.01 7.51
CA ILE A 154 12.16 -12.36 7.47
C ILE A 154 12.34 -12.99 6.08
N ILE A 155 12.03 -12.26 5.00
CA ILE A 155 12.19 -12.74 3.62
C ILE A 155 13.63 -13.13 3.33
N ARG A 156 14.61 -12.34 3.77
CA ARG A 156 16.04 -12.64 3.62
C ARG A 156 16.46 -13.87 4.41
N ASP A 157 15.91 -14.06 5.61
CA ASP A 157 16.20 -15.26 6.42
C ASP A 157 15.60 -16.50 5.77
N TYR A 158 14.36 -16.45 5.21
CA TYR A 158 13.77 -17.54 4.44
C TYR A 158 14.56 -17.85 3.16
N SER A 159 15.09 -16.82 2.52
CA SER A 159 15.98 -17.00 1.36
C SER A 159 17.23 -17.81 1.72
N ARG A 160 17.91 -17.42 2.80
CA ARG A 160 19.12 -18.13 3.26
C ARG A 160 18.86 -19.54 3.72
N ALA A 161 17.75 -19.75 4.43
CA ALA A 161 17.44 -21.04 5.05
C ALA A 161 16.77 -22.03 4.08
N TYR A 162 15.93 -21.55 3.18
CA TYR A 162 15.04 -22.38 2.37
C TYR A 162 15.17 -22.15 0.86
N GLY A 163 16.06 -21.26 0.43
CA GLY A 163 16.31 -21.01 -1.00
C GLY A 163 15.23 -20.18 -1.71
N VAL A 164 14.36 -19.49 -0.97
CA VAL A 164 13.36 -18.57 -1.56
C VAL A 164 14.07 -17.42 -2.25
N ARG A 165 13.84 -17.24 -3.54
CA ARG A 165 14.32 -16.10 -4.32
C ARG A 165 13.32 -14.95 -4.20
N TYR A 166 13.81 -13.74 -3.97
CA TYR A 166 12.93 -12.61 -3.73
C TYR A 166 13.27 -11.38 -4.57
N GLY A 167 12.24 -10.60 -4.89
CA GLY A 167 12.33 -9.22 -5.36
C GLY A 167 11.65 -8.30 -4.36
N ILE A 168 12.40 -7.49 -3.63
CA ILE A 168 11.87 -6.48 -2.71
C ILE A 168 11.80 -5.15 -3.45
N LEU A 169 10.59 -4.59 -3.59
CA LEU A 169 10.35 -3.31 -4.24
C LEU A 169 9.98 -2.26 -3.21
N ARG A 170 10.89 -1.31 -2.93
CA ARG A 170 10.67 -0.18 -2.03
C ARG A 170 10.18 1.01 -2.83
N TYR A 171 8.87 1.18 -2.92
CA TYR A 171 8.34 2.30 -3.69
C TYR A 171 7.94 3.49 -2.83
N PHE A 172 7.86 4.63 -3.49
CA PHE A 172 7.56 5.92 -2.91
C PHE A 172 6.05 6.18 -2.99
N ASN A 173 5.60 7.36 -3.32
CA ASN A 173 4.18 7.70 -3.26
C ASN A 173 3.44 7.20 -4.51
N ALA A 174 2.74 6.09 -4.40
CA ALA A 174 1.88 5.57 -5.47
C ALA A 174 0.72 6.54 -5.75
N CYS A 175 0.45 6.81 -7.03
CA CYS A 175 -0.60 7.71 -7.46
C CYS A 175 -1.02 7.47 -8.91
N GLY A 176 -1.96 8.28 -9.43
CA GLY A 176 -2.49 8.10 -10.77
C GLY A 176 -3.60 7.06 -10.83
N ALA A 177 -3.95 6.65 -12.03
CA ALA A 177 -4.93 5.60 -12.27
C ALA A 177 -4.67 4.94 -13.62
N ASP A 178 -5.41 3.88 -13.93
CA ASP A 178 -5.30 3.18 -15.19
C ASP A 178 -5.59 4.11 -16.38
N PRO A 179 -4.69 4.22 -17.36
CA PRO A 179 -4.90 5.07 -18.54
C PRO A 179 -6.12 4.71 -19.36
N ASP A 180 -6.52 3.42 -19.35
CA ASP A 180 -7.72 2.94 -20.05
C ASP A 180 -9.02 3.21 -19.28
N GLY A 181 -8.92 3.76 -18.05
CA GLY A 181 -10.07 4.09 -17.19
C GLY A 181 -10.74 2.87 -16.55
N GLU A 182 -10.13 1.70 -16.58
CA GLU A 182 -10.70 0.47 -16.04
C GLU A 182 -10.50 0.31 -14.53
N LEU A 183 -9.44 0.92 -14.00
CA LEU A 183 -9.07 0.90 -12.58
C LEU A 183 -8.77 2.30 -12.08
N GLY A 184 -8.98 2.50 -10.78
CA GLY A 184 -8.70 3.76 -10.11
C GLY A 184 -8.25 3.56 -8.67
N GLU A 185 -7.94 4.66 -8.03
CA GLU A 185 -7.67 4.70 -6.60
C GLU A 185 -8.99 4.89 -5.85
N TRP A 186 -9.41 3.86 -5.11
CA TRP A 186 -10.68 3.86 -4.38
C TRP A 186 -10.45 3.51 -2.92
N HIS A 187 -10.36 4.53 -2.08
CA HIS A 187 -10.22 4.37 -0.64
C HIS A 187 -11.41 5.00 0.11
N ALA A 188 -11.80 4.39 1.22
CA ALA A 188 -12.81 4.93 2.12
C ALA A 188 -12.34 4.74 3.59
N PRO A 189 -11.94 5.81 4.30
CA PRO A 189 -11.80 7.19 3.80
C PRO A 189 -10.61 7.38 2.85
N GLU A 190 -10.70 8.41 1.96
CA GLU A 190 -9.57 8.78 1.09
C GLU A 190 -8.56 9.63 1.86
N THR A 191 -7.33 9.16 1.94
CA THR A 191 -6.25 9.83 2.68
C THR A 191 -5.07 10.26 1.81
N HIS A 192 -5.01 9.80 0.55
CA HIS A 192 -3.90 10.09 -0.34
C HIS A 192 -4.01 11.49 -0.97
N LEU A 193 -2.85 12.10 -1.16
CA LEU A 193 -2.78 13.53 -1.47
C LEU A 193 -3.38 13.85 -2.84
N VAL A 194 -3.02 13.13 -3.91
CA VAL A 194 -3.48 13.42 -5.28
C VAL A 194 -5.02 13.38 -5.39
N PRO A 195 -5.71 12.29 -4.96
CA PRO A 195 -7.17 12.27 -4.94
C PRO A 195 -7.78 13.39 -4.10
N ARG A 196 -7.21 13.69 -2.92
CA ARG A 196 -7.73 14.75 -2.03
C ARG A 196 -7.64 16.14 -2.66
N ILE A 197 -6.52 16.45 -3.35
CA ILE A 197 -6.38 17.74 -4.05
C ILE A 197 -7.42 17.84 -5.17
N LEU A 198 -7.60 16.78 -5.97
CA LEU A 198 -8.60 16.74 -7.03
C LEU A 198 -10.03 16.84 -6.48
N MET A 199 -10.31 16.20 -5.34
CA MET A 199 -11.62 16.33 -4.66
C MET A 199 -11.87 17.75 -4.17
N ALA A 200 -10.87 18.46 -3.64
CA ALA A 200 -11.00 19.84 -3.20
C ALA A 200 -11.17 20.77 -4.40
N ALA A 201 -10.42 20.58 -5.50
CA ALA A 201 -10.59 21.31 -6.75
C ALA A 201 -12.01 21.19 -7.33
N ASN A 202 -12.66 20.03 -7.11
CA ASN A 202 -14.04 19.76 -7.54
C ASN A 202 -15.10 20.04 -6.45
N SER A 203 -14.73 20.70 -5.36
CA SER A 203 -15.63 21.05 -4.24
C SER A 203 -16.29 19.84 -3.56
N VAL A 204 -15.71 18.66 -3.68
CA VAL A 204 -16.11 17.44 -2.95
C VAL A 204 -15.55 17.47 -1.52
N LEU A 205 -14.38 18.07 -1.33
CA LEU A 205 -13.81 18.41 -0.03
C LEU A 205 -13.74 19.93 0.10
N PRO A 206 -13.88 20.46 1.33
CA PRO A 206 -13.82 21.90 1.57
C PRO A 206 -12.41 22.47 1.35
N CYS A 207 -11.37 21.70 1.63
CA CYS A 207 -9.97 22.09 1.48
C CYS A 207 -9.05 20.86 1.52
N VAL A 208 -7.78 21.10 1.19
CA VAL A 208 -6.67 20.18 1.42
C VAL A 208 -5.86 20.65 2.63
N GLU A 209 -5.56 19.75 3.55
CA GLU A 209 -4.68 20.02 4.68
C GLU A 209 -3.22 19.78 4.26
N ILE A 210 -2.36 20.79 4.44
CA ILE A 210 -0.92 20.70 4.23
C ILE A 210 -0.24 20.66 5.59
N PHE A 211 0.46 19.56 5.87
CA PHE A 211 1.10 19.32 7.17
C PHE A 211 2.55 19.83 7.15
N GLY A 212 2.75 21.02 7.75
CA GLY A 212 4.01 21.76 7.72
C GLY A 212 4.13 22.65 6.47
N ASN A 213 4.41 23.93 6.71
CA ASN A 213 4.70 24.93 5.69
C ASN A 213 6.00 25.70 5.98
N ASP A 214 6.81 25.12 6.87
CA ASP A 214 8.04 25.71 7.42
C ASP A 214 9.24 24.75 7.31
N TYR A 215 9.16 23.72 6.44
CA TYR A 215 10.28 22.84 6.16
C TYR A 215 11.40 23.59 5.39
N ALA A 216 12.64 23.12 5.56
CA ALA A 216 13.79 23.60 4.79
C ALA A 216 13.73 23.10 3.33
N THR A 217 12.71 23.54 2.58
CA THR A 217 12.42 23.22 1.18
C THR A 217 12.09 24.52 0.44
N PRO A 218 12.10 24.55 -0.91
CA PRO A 218 11.92 25.80 -1.67
C PRO A 218 10.61 26.56 -1.38
N ASP A 219 9.53 25.85 -1.02
CA ASP A 219 8.21 26.45 -0.74
C ASP A 219 7.69 26.14 0.68
N GLY A 220 8.55 25.61 1.54
CA GLY A 220 8.22 25.28 2.92
C GLY A 220 7.43 24.00 3.10
N THR A 221 6.98 23.31 2.02
CA THR A 221 6.21 22.07 2.10
C THR A 221 7.07 20.83 1.83
N CYS A 222 6.63 19.65 2.29
CA CYS A 222 7.36 18.41 2.05
C CYS A 222 7.54 18.10 0.56
N VAL A 223 8.71 17.55 0.20
CA VAL A 223 9.03 17.06 -1.14
C VAL A 223 8.94 15.54 -1.17
N ARG A 224 8.21 14.99 -2.15
CA ARG A 224 7.98 13.55 -2.31
C ARG A 224 8.20 13.11 -3.76
N ASP A 225 8.54 11.84 -3.94
CA ASP A 225 8.57 11.17 -5.24
C ASP A 225 7.22 10.53 -5.51
N TYR A 226 6.54 10.97 -6.56
CA TYR A 226 5.25 10.44 -6.97
C TYR A 226 5.45 9.47 -8.12
N VAL A 227 4.99 8.24 -7.92
CA VAL A 227 5.16 7.14 -8.87
C VAL A 227 3.79 6.69 -9.37
N HIS A 228 3.63 6.70 -10.69
CA HIS A 228 2.38 6.28 -11.29
C HIS A 228 2.13 4.78 -11.05
N VAL A 229 0.90 4.42 -10.71
CA VAL A 229 0.53 3.03 -10.41
C VAL A 229 0.80 2.07 -11.56
N THR A 230 0.72 2.54 -12.82
CA THR A 230 1.09 1.73 -14.00
C THR A 230 2.58 1.42 -14.03
N ASP A 231 3.45 2.37 -13.64
CA ASP A 231 4.89 2.13 -13.53
C ASP A 231 5.19 1.14 -12.38
N LEU A 232 4.47 1.23 -11.26
CA LEU A 232 4.57 0.25 -10.18
C LEU A 232 4.15 -1.14 -10.64
N ALA A 233 3.03 -1.27 -11.36
CA ALA A 233 2.58 -2.53 -11.92
C ALA A 233 3.61 -3.14 -12.87
N GLN A 234 4.23 -2.31 -13.73
CA GLN A 234 5.32 -2.73 -14.61
C GLN A 234 6.54 -3.20 -13.83
N ALA A 235 6.91 -2.52 -12.73
CA ALA A 235 8.05 -2.93 -11.89
C ALA A 235 7.82 -4.33 -11.27
N HIS A 236 6.60 -4.64 -10.84
CA HIS A 236 6.25 -5.95 -10.30
C HIS A 236 6.28 -7.05 -11.37
N LEU A 237 5.78 -6.76 -12.57
CA LEU A 237 5.91 -7.68 -13.71
C LEU A 237 7.37 -7.97 -14.03
N LEU A 238 8.22 -6.94 -14.16
CA LEU A 238 9.66 -7.10 -14.42
C LEU A 238 10.35 -7.91 -13.32
N ALA A 239 9.93 -7.75 -12.06
CA ALA A 239 10.47 -8.51 -10.95
C ALA A 239 10.10 -10.00 -11.02
N VAL A 240 8.86 -10.34 -11.35
CA VAL A 240 8.42 -11.72 -11.59
C VAL A 240 9.19 -12.34 -12.75
N ASP A 241 9.33 -11.62 -13.85
CA ASP A 241 10.05 -12.09 -15.03
C ASP A 241 11.55 -12.30 -14.74
N HIS A 242 12.17 -11.42 -13.96
CA HIS A 242 13.57 -11.56 -13.55
C HIS A 242 13.77 -12.84 -12.73
N LEU A 243 12.95 -13.07 -11.71
CA LEU A 243 13.03 -14.29 -10.89
C LEU A 243 12.68 -15.54 -11.70
N GLY A 244 11.67 -15.45 -12.60
CA GLY A 244 11.24 -16.55 -13.45
C GLY A 244 12.30 -17.03 -14.44
N ARG A 245 13.22 -16.15 -14.85
CA ARG A 245 14.40 -16.47 -15.69
C ARG A 245 15.60 -16.97 -14.90
N GLY A 246 15.45 -17.18 -13.59
CA GLY A 246 16.54 -17.63 -12.72
C GLY A 246 17.42 -16.48 -12.19
N GLY A 247 16.96 -15.23 -12.28
CA GLY A 247 17.66 -14.07 -11.73
C GLY A 247 17.85 -14.16 -10.22
N GLU A 248 18.90 -13.51 -9.72
CA GLU A 248 19.23 -13.45 -8.30
C GLU A 248 18.21 -12.63 -7.51
N SER A 249 18.14 -12.88 -6.19
CA SER A 249 17.35 -12.07 -5.28
C SER A 249 17.87 -10.63 -5.20
N PHE A 250 16.96 -9.68 -5.09
CA PHE A 250 17.29 -8.25 -5.09
C PHE A 250 16.36 -7.43 -4.18
N ALA A 251 16.81 -6.23 -3.83
CA ALA A 251 16.00 -5.17 -3.25
C ALA A 251 16.32 -3.87 -3.98
N VAL A 252 15.28 -3.18 -4.49
CA VAL A 252 15.44 -1.96 -5.30
C VAL A 252 14.42 -0.90 -4.94
N ASN A 253 14.81 0.37 -5.13
CA ASN A 253 13.92 1.51 -5.05
C ASN A 253 13.13 1.67 -6.35
N ILE A 254 11.82 1.83 -6.22
CA ILE A 254 10.93 2.14 -7.35
C ILE A 254 10.40 3.55 -7.17
N GLY A 255 10.95 4.47 -7.93
CA GLY A 255 10.62 5.89 -7.93
C GLY A 255 10.80 6.51 -9.30
N SER A 256 10.34 7.75 -9.45
CA SER A 256 10.60 8.56 -10.64
C SER A 256 12.02 9.16 -10.61
N GLY A 257 12.61 9.27 -9.43
CA GLY A 257 13.85 10.00 -9.19
C GLY A 257 13.65 11.51 -9.11
N GLN A 258 12.42 11.99 -9.06
CA GLN A 258 12.08 13.42 -9.02
C GLN A 258 11.31 13.75 -7.75
N GLY A 259 11.79 14.76 -7.03
CA GLY A 259 11.10 15.29 -5.87
C GLY A 259 10.14 16.40 -6.27
N ILE A 260 8.87 16.27 -5.90
CA ILE A 260 7.84 17.29 -6.12
C ILE A 260 7.27 17.72 -4.76
N SER A 261 7.21 19.02 -4.50
CA SER A 261 6.64 19.54 -3.25
C SER A 261 5.11 19.43 -3.23
N VAL A 262 4.55 19.37 -2.03
CA VAL A 262 3.08 19.31 -1.87
C VAL A 262 2.42 20.55 -2.49
N LEU A 263 2.98 21.74 -2.30
CA LEU A 263 2.43 22.98 -2.87
C LEU A 263 2.58 23.01 -4.40
N ALA A 264 3.69 22.51 -4.95
CA ALA A 264 3.86 22.39 -6.41
C ALA A 264 2.78 21.48 -7.03
N LEU A 265 2.43 20.37 -6.35
CA LEU A 265 1.35 19.48 -6.77
C LEU A 265 -0.02 20.16 -6.72
N VAL A 266 -0.33 20.88 -5.64
CA VAL A 266 -1.56 21.69 -5.52
C VAL A 266 -1.68 22.70 -6.66
N ASN A 267 -0.58 23.40 -6.95
CA ASN A 267 -0.51 24.38 -8.03
C ASN A 267 -0.70 23.73 -9.41
N ALA A 268 -0.16 22.53 -9.62
CA ALA A 268 -0.35 21.79 -10.87
C ALA A 268 -1.83 21.40 -11.08
N VAL A 269 -2.53 20.96 -10.03
CA VAL A 269 -3.97 20.68 -10.09
C VAL A 269 -4.76 21.97 -10.36
N SER A 270 -4.41 23.09 -9.71
CA SER A 270 -5.07 24.38 -9.92
C SER A 270 -4.95 24.85 -11.38
N ARG A 271 -3.74 24.74 -11.96
CA ARG A 271 -3.51 25.07 -13.39
C ARG A 271 -4.32 24.17 -14.32
N ARG A 272 -4.31 22.86 -14.07
CA ARG A 272 -5.01 21.88 -14.90
C ARG A 272 -6.52 22.03 -14.89
N THR A 273 -7.09 22.30 -13.70
CA THR A 273 -8.55 22.42 -13.53
C THR A 273 -9.09 23.80 -13.79
N GLY A 274 -8.23 24.82 -13.88
CA GLY A 274 -8.63 26.23 -13.91
C GLY A 274 -9.29 26.70 -12.61
N ARG A 275 -9.17 25.93 -11.52
CA ARG A 275 -9.83 26.19 -10.23
C ARG A 275 -8.79 26.32 -9.12
N LEU A 276 -8.98 27.32 -8.25
CA LEU A 276 -8.16 27.43 -7.06
C LEU A 276 -8.48 26.28 -6.10
N VAL A 277 -7.44 25.57 -5.65
CA VAL A 277 -7.60 24.53 -4.62
C VAL A 277 -7.50 25.19 -3.25
N PRO A 278 -8.55 25.14 -2.41
CA PRO A 278 -8.47 25.65 -1.05
C PRO A 278 -7.50 24.82 -0.21
N ILE A 279 -6.59 25.46 0.51
CA ILE A 279 -5.60 24.81 1.38
C ILE A 279 -5.71 25.32 2.81
N VAL A 280 -5.42 24.45 3.79
CA VAL A 280 -5.29 24.80 5.20
C VAL A 280 -3.96 24.23 5.71
N ALA A 281 -3.11 25.11 6.23
CA ALA A 281 -1.86 24.69 6.87
C ALA A 281 -2.14 24.06 8.24
N ARG A 282 -1.45 22.95 8.53
CA ARG A 282 -1.47 22.24 9.80
C ARG A 282 -0.04 22.11 10.35
N PRO A 283 0.15 21.87 11.63
CA PRO A 283 1.46 21.52 12.18
C PRO A 283 2.09 20.33 11.44
N ARG A 284 3.42 20.25 11.44
CA ARG A 284 4.15 19.10 10.89
C ARG A 284 3.65 17.79 11.52
N ARG A 285 3.62 16.74 10.72
CA ARG A 285 3.45 15.38 11.25
C ARG A 285 4.76 14.93 11.87
N GLU A 286 4.70 14.33 13.04
CA GLU A 286 5.88 13.77 13.69
C GLU A 286 6.52 12.69 12.83
N GLY A 287 7.85 12.77 12.64
CA GLY A 287 8.62 11.81 11.85
C GLY A 287 8.48 11.97 10.33
N ASP A 288 7.78 12.99 9.82
CA ASP A 288 7.65 13.21 8.38
C ASP A 288 8.93 13.89 7.82
N PRO A 289 9.70 13.23 6.91
CA PRO A 289 10.93 13.83 6.39
C PRO A 289 10.63 15.04 5.51
N PRO A 290 11.45 16.10 5.55
CA PRO A 290 11.29 17.27 4.66
C PRO A 290 11.31 16.89 3.19
N ILE A 291 12.24 16.03 2.81
CA ILE A 291 12.48 15.61 1.42
C ILE A 291 12.69 14.09 1.39
N LEU A 292 11.99 13.40 0.47
CA LEU A 292 12.13 11.97 0.27
C LEU A 292 11.86 11.61 -1.20
N TYR A 293 12.91 11.26 -1.95
CA TYR A 293 12.82 10.78 -3.34
C TYR A 293 13.92 9.76 -3.64
N ALA A 294 13.64 8.88 -4.61
CA ALA A 294 14.45 7.70 -4.94
C ALA A 294 15.67 8.02 -5.79
N ASP A 295 16.71 7.20 -5.66
CA ASP A 295 17.60 6.88 -6.76
C ASP A 295 17.11 5.60 -7.46
N PRO A 296 16.58 5.66 -8.70
CA PRO A 296 16.07 4.48 -9.42
C PRO A 296 17.16 3.73 -10.20
N THR A 297 18.43 4.07 -10.03
CA THR A 297 19.54 3.54 -10.85
C THR A 297 19.68 2.02 -10.72
N LEU A 298 19.54 1.48 -9.50
CA LEU A 298 19.65 0.04 -9.28
C LEU A 298 18.47 -0.71 -9.92
N ALA A 299 17.24 -0.19 -9.82
CA ALA A 299 16.08 -0.79 -10.49
C ALA A 299 16.24 -0.80 -12.02
N ARG A 300 16.80 0.27 -12.59
CA ARG A 300 17.12 0.30 -14.02
C ARG A 300 18.12 -0.77 -14.42
N ARG A 301 19.21 -0.94 -13.65
CA ARG A 301 20.25 -1.94 -13.93
C ARG A 301 19.74 -3.38 -13.75
N THR A 302 18.99 -3.64 -12.69
CA THR A 302 18.55 -5.00 -12.32
C THR A 302 17.35 -5.46 -13.15
N LEU A 303 16.39 -4.56 -13.38
CA LEU A 303 15.10 -4.90 -13.98
C LEU A 303 14.88 -4.28 -15.36
N GLY A 304 15.72 -3.35 -15.79
CA GLY A 304 15.42 -2.50 -16.96
C GLY A 304 14.26 -1.52 -16.70
N PHE A 305 13.95 -1.27 -15.42
CA PHE A 305 12.83 -0.40 -15.03
C PHE A 305 13.08 1.06 -15.41
N SER A 306 12.04 1.72 -15.92
CA SER A 306 11.99 3.15 -16.15
C SER A 306 10.59 3.65 -15.89
N ALA A 307 10.44 4.68 -15.08
CA ALA A 307 9.16 5.35 -14.84
C ALA A 307 8.76 6.14 -16.08
N ARG A 308 7.70 5.71 -16.78
CA ARG A 308 7.24 6.30 -18.05
C ARG A 308 5.97 7.13 -17.92
N PHE A 309 5.18 6.87 -16.89
CA PHE A 309 3.90 7.52 -16.62
C PHE A 309 3.97 8.46 -15.41
N SER A 310 5.13 8.54 -14.75
CA SER A 310 5.29 9.24 -13.47
C SER A 310 5.57 10.75 -13.61
N ASP A 311 5.33 11.34 -14.79
CA ASP A 311 5.27 12.80 -14.90
C ASP A 311 3.94 13.31 -14.30
N ILE A 312 3.98 14.54 -13.77
CA ILE A 312 2.87 15.09 -13.00
C ILE A 312 1.60 15.27 -13.84
N ASP A 313 1.73 15.59 -15.11
CA ASP A 313 0.58 15.85 -15.99
C ASP A 313 -0.14 14.53 -16.30
N THR A 314 0.59 13.45 -16.55
CA THR A 314 0.05 12.10 -16.74
C THR A 314 -0.61 11.58 -15.45
N ILE A 315 0.04 11.75 -14.29
CA ILE A 315 -0.53 11.37 -12.99
C ILE A 315 -1.88 12.07 -12.77
N LEU A 316 -1.92 13.39 -12.98
CA LEU A 316 -3.14 14.17 -12.76
C LEU A 316 -4.21 13.86 -13.81
N ALA A 317 -3.82 13.58 -15.06
CA ALA A 317 -4.76 13.23 -16.12
C ALA A 317 -5.52 11.93 -15.79
N THR A 318 -4.80 10.88 -15.46
CA THR A 318 -5.37 9.56 -15.18
C THR A 318 -6.18 9.57 -13.87
N ALA A 319 -5.65 10.19 -12.79
CA ALA A 319 -6.36 10.30 -11.53
C ALA A 319 -7.69 11.10 -11.67
N ALA A 320 -7.70 12.19 -12.43
CA ALA A 320 -8.90 13.00 -12.64
C ALA A 320 -9.98 12.24 -13.42
N ALA A 321 -9.61 11.43 -14.41
CA ALA A 321 -10.54 10.65 -15.21
C ALA A 321 -11.36 9.66 -14.35
N THR A 322 -10.72 9.01 -13.38
CA THR A 322 -11.40 8.05 -12.50
C THR A 322 -12.30 8.68 -11.45
N LEU A 323 -12.03 9.94 -11.06
CA LEU A 323 -12.91 10.69 -10.16
C LEU A 323 -14.21 11.13 -10.84
N ALA A 324 -14.19 11.33 -12.15
CA ALA A 324 -15.36 11.71 -12.95
C ALA A 324 -16.24 10.52 -13.32
N SER A 325 -15.79 9.29 -13.17
CA SER A 325 -16.52 8.07 -13.58
C SER A 325 -17.62 7.69 -12.56
N PRO A 326 -18.84 7.31 -13.00
CA PRO A 326 -20.01 7.09 -12.13
C PRO A 326 -19.96 5.84 -11.23
N GLY A 327 -18.81 5.20 -11.07
CA GLY A 327 -18.63 4.00 -10.24
C GLY A 327 -18.12 4.23 -8.82
N ARG A 328 -17.87 5.46 -8.40
CA ARG A 328 -17.43 5.78 -7.04
C ARG A 328 -18.63 5.74 -6.09
N PRO A 329 -18.59 4.99 -4.96
CA PRO A 329 -19.63 5.13 -3.95
C PRO A 329 -19.62 6.58 -3.47
N ALA A 330 -20.77 7.27 -3.61
CA ALA A 330 -20.99 8.55 -2.96
C ALA A 330 -20.71 8.34 -1.48
N GLY A 331 -19.76 9.09 -0.91
CA GLY A 331 -19.46 9.03 0.52
C GLY A 331 -20.79 9.18 1.26
N ARG A 332 -21.16 8.19 2.07
CA ARG A 332 -22.27 8.35 2.99
C ARG A 332 -21.98 9.60 3.80
N ARG A 333 -22.87 10.59 3.72
CA ARG A 333 -22.91 11.68 4.69
C ARG A 333 -23.20 11.00 6.03
N GLU A 334 -22.19 10.79 6.83
CA GLU A 334 -22.40 10.44 8.23
C GLU A 334 -22.99 11.69 8.89
N HIS A 335 -24.29 11.67 9.10
CA HIS A 335 -24.88 12.53 10.11
C HIS A 335 -24.28 12.10 11.45
N PRO A 336 -23.82 13.04 12.28
CA PRO A 336 -23.41 12.73 13.62
C PRO A 336 -24.67 12.27 14.41
N THR A 337 -24.85 10.98 14.53
CA THR A 337 -25.79 10.44 15.50
C THR A 337 -25.22 10.72 16.89
N THR A 338 -25.77 11.72 17.54
CA THR A 338 -25.68 11.95 18.98
C THR A 338 -26.12 10.65 19.67
N ARG A 339 -25.16 9.83 20.06
CA ARG A 339 -25.42 8.74 21.00
C ARG A 339 -25.69 9.39 22.36
N HIS A 340 -26.94 9.41 22.77
CA HIS A 340 -27.31 9.68 24.14
C HIS A 340 -26.65 8.61 25.05
N PHE A 341 -25.81 9.08 25.93
CA PHE A 341 -25.20 8.29 26.98
C PHE A 341 -26.33 7.95 27.99
N ILE A 342 -26.77 6.71 28.05
CA ILE A 342 -27.68 6.19 29.08
C ILE A 342 -26.79 5.62 30.18
N PRO A 343 -26.79 6.24 31.39
CA PRO A 343 -26.02 5.69 32.52
C PRO A 343 -26.67 4.38 33.02
N PRO A 344 -25.89 3.42 33.53
CA PRO A 344 -26.42 2.16 34.03
C PRO A 344 -27.31 2.38 35.24
N ARG A 345 -28.49 1.79 35.23
CA ARG A 345 -29.43 1.75 36.37
C ARG A 345 -28.78 1.03 37.55
N LYS A 346 -28.72 1.70 38.69
CA LYS A 346 -28.43 1.08 40.00
C LYS A 346 -29.55 0.12 40.35
N SER A 347 -29.30 -1.17 40.42
CA SER A 347 -30.20 -2.13 41.04
C SER A 347 -30.06 -2.01 42.57
N ARG A 348 -31.13 -1.50 43.20
CA ARG A 348 -31.42 -1.78 44.62
C ARG A 348 -32.04 -3.18 44.61
N ASP A 349 -31.49 -4.10 45.37
CA ASP A 349 -32.31 -4.91 46.25
C ASP A 349 -31.43 -5.57 47.31
N ARG A 350 -31.99 -5.44 48.53
CA ARG A 350 -31.57 -6.02 49.80
C ARG A 350 -31.98 -7.51 49.82
N ALA A 351 -31.17 -8.32 50.45
CA ALA A 351 -31.65 -9.29 51.44
C ALA A 351 -30.47 -9.86 52.22
N VAL A 352 -30.51 -9.56 53.44
CA VAL A 352 -30.08 -10.16 54.68
C VAL A 352 -30.21 -11.70 54.64
N PHE A 353 -29.15 -12.40 55.08
CA PHE A 353 -29.30 -13.55 56.02
C PHE A 353 -27.99 -13.78 56.75
N GLU A 354 -28.14 -13.73 58.07
CA GLU A 354 -27.16 -14.05 59.08
C GLU A 354 -26.99 -15.56 59.29
N HIS A 355 -25.95 -15.86 60.06
CA HIS A 355 -25.68 -17.05 60.90
C HIS A 355 -24.91 -18.19 60.19
N ASN A 356 -23.90 -18.77 60.70
CA ASN A 356 -23.33 -19.00 62.02
C ASN A 356 -22.09 -19.90 61.90
N VAL A 357 -21.09 -19.60 62.68
CA VAL A 357 -20.37 -20.48 63.63
C VAL A 357 -19.57 -21.70 63.14
N ALA A 358 -18.28 -21.59 63.45
CA ALA A 358 -17.38 -22.48 64.16
C ALA A 358 -16.82 -23.73 63.49
N GLY A 359 -15.54 -23.88 63.67
CA GLY A 359 -14.92 -25.05 64.22
C GLY A 359 -13.96 -25.80 63.29
N GLU A 360 -12.79 -25.66 63.66
CA GLU A 360 -11.55 -26.44 63.71
C GLU A 360 -10.44 -25.97 62.77
#